data_3f89f319a629377cb70aa28d0d570a5d
#
_entry.id   3f89f319a629377cb70aa28d0d570a5d
#
_cell.length_a   1.000
_cell.length_b   1.000
_cell.length_c   1.000
_cell.angle_alpha   90.00
_cell.angle_beta   90.00
_cell.angle_gamma   90.00
#
_symmetry.space_group_name_H-M   'P 1'
#
loop_
_entity.id
_entity.type
_entity.pdbx_description
1 polymer ?
#
loop_
_entity_poly.entity_id
_entity_poly.type
_entity_poly.pdbx_seq_one_letter_code
_entity_poly.pdbx_strand_id
1 'polypeptide(L)'
;MRALNLSSKSDPEKNKMTNHKKTLYLATFAILFASAQFALAQEGKRIYAQKLLDETLSKHKDVVIMAMHVTPPGKADNVIIASNIGRIGKKADEDDMRVIETGKPNLEVNKKGDHFEVELVMQDQSGKTIGAVGIVFNYEKGKEAEFQKNAEQIRDEMKQKTPTLAKLFESAN
;
A
#
# COMPACT_ATOMS: atom_id res chain seq x y z
N MET A 1 1.35 -10.38 -85.41
CA MET A 1 1.64 -9.74 -84.11
C MET A 1 0.63 -10.25 -83.08
N ARG A 2 1.07 -11.12 -82.17
CA ARG A 2 0.21 -11.67 -81.08
C ARG A 2 0.56 -10.95 -79.80
N ALA A 3 -0.39 -10.29 -79.17
CA ALA A 3 -0.26 -9.69 -77.86
C ALA A 3 -0.44 -10.78 -76.78
N LEU A 4 0.48 -10.91 -75.91
CA LEU A 4 0.46 -11.80 -74.73
C LEU A 4 -0.28 -11.07 -73.57
N ASN A 5 -1.37 -11.68 -73.13
CA ASN A 5 -2.15 -11.23 -71.99
C ASN A 5 -1.57 -11.89 -70.72
N LEU A 6 -0.94 -11.11 -69.84
CA LEU A 6 -0.46 -11.55 -68.54
C LEU A 6 -1.53 -11.33 -67.49
N SER A 7 -2.28 -12.39 -67.21
CA SER A 7 -3.19 -12.43 -66.04
C SER A 7 -2.39 -12.55 -64.76
N SER A 8 -2.38 -11.49 -63.95
CA SER A 8 -1.85 -11.51 -62.58
C SER A 8 -2.85 -12.24 -61.67
N LYS A 9 -2.50 -13.49 -61.28
CA LYS A 9 -3.21 -14.18 -60.20
C LYS A 9 -2.76 -13.59 -58.86
N SER A 10 -3.67 -12.92 -58.18
CA SER A 10 -3.51 -12.50 -56.78
C SER A 10 -3.50 -13.72 -55.85
N ASP A 11 -2.45 -13.89 -55.11
CA ASP A 11 -2.22 -14.96 -54.14
C ASP A 11 -3.13 -14.79 -52.92
N PRO A 12 -4.04 -15.73 -52.63
CA PRO A 12 -4.98 -15.62 -51.50
C PRO A 12 -4.32 -15.82 -50.13
N GLU A 13 -3.08 -16.32 -50.05
CA GLU A 13 -2.40 -16.57 -48.80
C GLU A 13 -1.88 -15.29 -48.13
N LYS A 14 -1.50 -14.27 -48.90
CA LYS A 14 -1.03 -12.99 -48.34
C LYS A 14 -2.11 -12.20 -47.61
N ASN A 15 -3.39 -12.43 -47.98
CA ASN A 15 -4.50 -11.68 -47.38
C ASN A 15 -4.99 -12.27 -46.04
N LYS A 16 -4.68 -13.56 -45.78
CA LYS A 16 -5.00 -14.21 -44.48
C LYS A 16 -4.06 -13.80 -43.36
N MET A 17 -2.78 -13.58 -43.68
CA MET A 17 -1.74 -13.30 -42.68
C MET A 17 -1.80 -11.86 -42.14
N THR A 18 -2.33 -10.92 -42.92
CA THR A 18 -2.52 -9.52 -42.51
C THR A 18 -3.69 -9.33 -41.54
N ASN A 19 -4.74 -10.16 -41.66
CA ASN A 19 -5.90 -10.05 -40.78
C ASN A 19 -5.64 -10.64 -39.40
N HIS A 20 -4.87 -11.74 -39.26
CA HIS A 20 -4.51 -12.30 -37.97
C HIS A 20 -3.60 -11.39 -37.15
N LYS A 21 -2.64 -10.69 -37.80
CA LYS A 21 -1.79 -9.73 -37.11
C LYS A 21 -2.56 -8.52 -36.58
N LYS A 22 -3.53 -8.00 -37.37
CA LYS A 22 -4.36 -6.87 -36.93
C LYS A 22 -5.29 -7.24 -35.77
N THR A 23 -5.86 -8.44 -35.77
CA THR A 23 -6.71 -8.93 -34.67
C THR A 23 -5.92 -9.17 -33.39
N LEU A 24 -4.66 -9.64 -33.49
CA LEU A 24 -3.80 -9.87 -32.33
C LEU A 24 -3.36 -8.54 -31.68
N TYR A 25 -3.05 -7.51 -32.46
CA TYR A 25 -2.69 -6.18 -31.92
C TYR A 25 -3.87 -5.47 -31.26
N LEU A 26 -5.10 -5.65 -31.77
CA LEU A 26 -6.30 -5.09 -31.14
C LEU A 26 -6.63 -5.75 -29.82
N ALA A 27 -6.43 -7.08 -29.69
CA ALA A 27 -6.67 -7.80 -28.44
C ALA A 27 -5.63 -7.46 -27.35
N THR A 28 -4.35 -7.33 -27.72
CA THR A 28 -3.29 -6.93 -26.79
C THR A 28 -3.42 -5.48 -26.32
N PHE A 29 -3.89 -4.58 -27.16
CA PHE A 29 -4.10 -3.18 -26.79
C PHE A 29 -5.30 -3.02 -25.84
N ALA A 30 -6.36 -3.81 -26.01
CA ALA A 30 -7.53 -3.79 -25.11
C ALA A 30 -7.22 -4.32 -23.72
N ILE A 31 -6.34 -5.33 -23.56
CA ILE A 31 -5.94 -5.90 -22.27
C ILE A 31 -5.05 -4.91 -21.50
N LEU A 32 -4.14 -4.20 -22.18
CA LEU A 32 -3.30 -3.16 -21.57
C LEU A 32 -4.10 -1.94 -21.10
N PHE A 33 -5.16 -1.58 -21.83
CA PHE A 33 -6.03 -0.44 -21.46
C PHE A 33 -6.94 -0.78 -20.26
N ALA A 34 -7.42 -2.03 -20.17
CA ALA A 34 -8.24 -2.49 -19.05
C ALA A 34 -7.43 -2.57 -17.74
N SER A 35 -6.15 -2.96 -17.80
CA SER A 35 -5.28 -3.00 -16.61
C SER A 35 -4.91 -1.59 -16.11
N ALA A 36 -4.75 -0.61 -16.99
CA ALA A 36 -4.49 0.77 -16.60
C ALA A 36 -5.72 1.44 -15.95
N GLN A 37 -6.93 1.14 -16.43
CA GLN A 37 -8.17 1.65 -15.84
C GLN A 37 -8.47 1.04 -14.47
N PHE A 38 -8.07 -0.22 -14.22
CA PHE A 38 -8.22 -0.84 -12.91
C PHE A 38 -7.29 -0.21 -11.86
N ALA A 39 -6.08 0.21 -12.24
CA ALA A 39 -5.16 0.94 -11.37
C ALA A 39 -5.68 2.34 -11.01
N LEU A 40 -6.27 3.07 -11.97
CA LEU A 40 -6.86 4.40 -11.75
C LEU A 40 -8.14 4.37 -10.92
N ALA A 41 -8.90 3.27 -10.95
CA ALA A 41 -10.13 3.13 -10.15
C ALA A 41 -9.85 2.88 -8.64
N GLN A 42 -8.62 2.56 -8.26
CA GLN A 42 -8.23 2.41 -6.84
C GLN A 42 -7.73 3.71 -6.20
N GLU A 43 -7.41 4.75 -6.96
CA GLU A 43 -6.93 6.04 -6.42
C GLU A 43 -7.99 6.86 -5.65
N GLY A 44 -9.24 6.42 -5.58
CA GLY A 44 -10.33 7.17 -4.93
C GLY A 44 -11.05 6.47 -3.78
N LYS A 45 -10.82 5.19 -3.52
CA LYS A 45 -11.52 4.48 -2.43
C LYS A 45 -10.66 4.46 -1.16
N ARG A 46 -11.15 5.20 -0.15
CA ARG A 46 -10.60 5.11 1.20
C ARG A 46 -10.65 3.67 1.68
N ILE A 47 -9.50 3.09 2.03
CA ILE A 47 -9.42 1.73 2.58
C ILE A 47 -9.66 1.74 4.09
N TYR A 48 -10.00 0.58 4.65
CA TYR A 48 -10.27 0.44 6.08
C TYR A 48 -9.08 0.84 6.95
N ALA A 49 -7.84 0.59 6.52
CA ALA A 49 -6.64 1.03 7.24
C ALA A 49 -6.64 2.56 7.47
N GLN A 50 -6.97 3.36 6.45
CA GLN A 50 -7.03 4.82 6.61
C GLN A 50 -8.19 5.25 7.52
N LYS A 51 -9.35 4.60 7.43
CA LYS A 51 -10.47 4.85 8.34
C LYS A 51 -10.09 4.56 9.79
N LEU A 52 -9.45 3.41 10.04
CA LEU A 52 -8.99 3.01 11.37
C LEU A 52 -8.00 4.02 11.94
N LEU A 53 -7.02 4.46 11.13
CA LEU A 53 -6.05 5.47 11.52
C LEU A 53 -6.73 6.79 11.89
N ASP A 54 -7.63 7.29 11.06
CA ASP A 54 -8.33 8.56 11.31
C ASP A 54 -9.22 8.50 12.57
N GLU A 55 -9.91 7.37 12.79
CA GLU A 55 -10.69 7.13 14.01
C GLU A 55 -9.80 7.08 15.26
N THR A 56 -8.61 6.48 15.14
CA THR A 56 -7.63 6.42 16.23
C THR A 56 -7.12 7.82 16.57
N LEU A 57 -6.68 8.60 15.58
CA LEU A 57 -6.25 9.99 15.79
C LEU A 57 -7.37 10.89 16.34
N SER A 58 -8.62 10.59 16.00
CA SER A 58 -9.75 11.35 16.55
C SER A 58 -9.90 11.19 18.07
N LYS A 59 -9.45 10.09 18.63
CA LYS A 59 -9.49 9.77 20.07
C LYS A 59 -8.23 10.18 20.82
N HIS A 60 -7.08 10.03 20.18
CA HIS A 60 -5.76 10.28 20.78
C HIS A 60 -5.16 11.58 20.24
N LYS A 61 -5.58 12.70 20.85
CA LYS A 61 -5.23 14.07 20.37
C LYS A 61 -3.79 14.49 20.65
N ASP A 62 -3.10 13.77 21.47
CA ASP A 62 -1.68 13.90 21.75
C ASP A 62 -0.78 13.30 20.65
N VAL A 63 -1.35 12.45 19.79
CA VAL A 63 -0.64 11.90 18.62
C VAL A 63 -0.66 12.91 17.49
N VAL A 64 0.53 13.30 17.00
CA VAL A 64 0.68 14.27 15.91
C VAL A 64 0.86 13.61 14.55
N ILE A 65 1.54 12.46 14.50
CA ILE A 65 1.73 11.67 13.26
C ILE A 65 1.46 10.22 13.57
N MET A 66 0.81 9.53 12.62
CA MET A 66 0.65 8.09 12.63
C MET A 66 0.78 7.53 11.22
N ALA A 67 1.49 6.40 11.09
CA ALA A 67 1.64 5.68 9.84
C ALA A 67 1.58 4.16 10.07
N MET A 68 0.92 3.44 9.16
CA MET A 68 0.87 1.97 9.14
C MET A 68 1.75 1.44 8.02
N HIS A 69 2.74 0.64 8.37
CA HIS A 69 3.69 -0.03 7.48
C HIS A 69 3.29 -1.50 7.35
N VAL A 70 2.83 -1.91 6.18
CA VAL A 70 2.28 -3.27 5.95
C VAL A 70 2.71 -3.79 4.59
N THR A 71 2.93 -5.09 4.46
CA THR A 71 3.09 -5.75 3.17
C THR A 71 1.72 -6.09 2.60
N PRO A 72 1.26 -5.41 1.51
CA PRO A 72 -0.05 -5.68 0.94
C PRO A 72 -0.15 -7.11 0.41
N PRO A 73 -1.35 -7.73 0.43
CA PRO A 73 -1.55 -9.07 -0.13
C PRO A 73 -1.04 -9.19 -1.57
N GLY A 74 -0.22 -10.21 -1.83
CA GLY A 74 0.36 -10.46 -3.15
C GLY A 74 1.49 -9.50 -3.57
N LYS A 75 2.00 -8.67 -2.65
CA LYS A 75 3.18 -7.82 -2.87
C LYS A 75 4.37 -8.32 -2.04
N ALA A 76 5.58 -7.96 -2.47
CA ALA A 76 6.82 -8.27 -1.76
C ALA A 76 7.25 -7.15 -0.81
N ASP A 77 6.98 -5.90 -1.18
CA ASP A 77 7.44 -4.73 -0.45
C ASP A 77 6.49 -4.39 0.71
N ASN A 78 7.06 -4.08 1.86
CA ASN A 78 6.36 -3.40 2.94
C ASN A 78 6.29 -1.90 2.63
N VAL A 79 5.11 -1.30 2.77
CA VAL A 79 4.86 0.10 2.40
C VAL A 79 3.90 0.77 3.38
N ILE A 80 3.92 2.09 3.43
CA ILE A 80 2.90 2.87 4.14
C ILE A 80 1.54 2.68 3.41
N ILE A 81 0.55 2.13 4.10
CA ILE A 81 -0.80 1.92 3.58
C ILE A 81 -1.83 2.92 4.11
N ALA A 82 -1.54 3.55 5.25
CA ALA A 82 -2.36 4.59 5.87
C ALA A 82 -1.48 5.58 6.64
N SER A 83 -1.78 6.88 6.55
CA SER A 83 -1.06 7.92 7.28
C SER A 83 -1.83 9.25 7.25
N ASN A 84 -1.67 10.08 8.29
CA ASN A 84 -2.22 11.44 8.33
C ASN A 84 -1.31 12.50 7.69
N ILE A 85 -0.10 12.12 7.28
CA ILE A 85 0.86 13.02 6.58
C ILE A 85 1.10 12.62 5.12
N GLY A 86 0.27 11.74 4.56
CA GLY A 86 0.47 11.19 3.22
C GLY A 86 1.55 10.11 3.19
N ARG A 87 2.45 10.12 2.17
CA ARG A 87 3.51 9.11 1.96
C ARG A 87 3.02 7.70 1.64
N ILE A 88 1.76 7.54 1.25
CA ILE A 88 1.21 6.24 0.86
C ILE A 88 2.06 5.62 -0.25
N GLY A 89 2.43 4.35 -0.07
CA GLY A 89 3.31 3.62 -0.99
C GLY A 89 4.81 3.81 -0.75
N LYS A 90 5.24 4.71 0.17
CA LYS A 90 6.66 4.78 0.58
C LYS A 90 7.05 3.43 1.19
N LYS A 91 8.17 2.86 0.73
CA LYS A 91 8.71 1.62 1.29
C LYS A 91 9.19 1.83 2.72
N ALA A 92 9.00 0.77 3.53
CA ALA A 92 9.58 0.65 4.84
C ALA A 92 11.11 0.77 4.77
N ASP A 93 11.69 1.41 5.76
CA ASP A 93 13.14 1.47 5.92
C ASP A 93 13.66 0.35 6.85
N GLU A 94 14.95 0.40 7.19
CA GLU A 94 15.59 -0.64 8.00
C GLU A 94 15.03 -0.69 9.43
N ASP A 95 14.64 0.43 9.99
CA ASP A 95 14.08 0.51 11.34
C ASP A 95 12.68 -0.08 11.39
N ASP A 96 11.82 0.27 10.43
CA ASP A 96 10.50 -0.32 10.23
C ASP A 96 10.58 -1.86 10.14
N MET A 97 11.48 -2.35 9.29
CA MET A 97 11.65 -3.79 9.08
C MET A 97 12.19 -4.50 10.32
N ARG A 98 13.12 -3.88 11.04
CA ARG A 98 13.65 -4.42 12.30
C ARG A 98 12.56 -4.59 13.35
N VAL A 99 11.64 -3.63 13.49
CA VAL A 99 10.49 -3.73 14.40
C VAL A 99 9.60 -4.91 14.01
N ILE A 100 9.30 -5.06 12.70
CA ILE A 100 8.47 -6.17 12.21
C ILE A 100 9.11 -7.53 12.46
N GLU A 101 10.41 -7.66 12.22
CA GLU A 101 11.14 -8.92 12.33
C GLU A 101 11.42 -9.34 13.78
N THR A 102 11.74 -8.37 14.62
CA THR A 102 12.16 -8.64 16.01
C THR A 102 11.04 -8.52 17.03
N GLY A 103 9.97 -7.81 16.70
CA GLY A 103 8.91 -7.44 17.64
C GLY A 103 9.33 -6.41 18.69
N LYS A 104 10.57 -5.91 18.64
CA LYS A 104 11.09 -4.92 19.59
C LYS A 104 10.71 -3.51 19.15
N PRO A 105 10.24 -2.66 20.06
CA PRO A 105 9.97 -1.26 19.75
C PRO A 105 11.19 -0.51 19.23
N ASN A 106 10.97 0.44 18.31
CA ASN A 106 11.93 1.50 18.00
C ASN A 106 11.47 2.79 18.69
N LEU A 107 12.37 3.45 19.41
CA LEU A 107 12.10 4.68 20.16
C LEU A 107 13.11 5.74 19.73
N GLU A 108 12.63 6.82 19.13
CA GLU A 108 13.51 7.83 18.55
C GLU A 108 13.00 9.26 18.81
N VAL A 109 13.92 10.13 19.24
CA VAL A 109 13.72 11.58 19.19
C VAL A 109 14.22 12.06 17.82
N ASN A 110 13.39 12.75 17.07
CA ASN A 110 13.77 13.25 15.75
C ASN A 110 14.96 14.24 15.83
N LYS A 111 15.63 14.47 14.69
CA LYS A 111 16.83 15.34 14.61
C LYS A 111 16.61 16.78 15.11
N LYS A 112 15.37 17.27 15.09
CA LYS A 112 15.03 18.60 15.59
C LYS A 112 14.82 18.63 17.11
N GLY A 113 14.61 17.48 17.73
CA GLY A 113 14.33 17.38 19.15
C GLY A 113 12.91 17.81 19.55
N ASP A 114 11.97 17.86 18.60
CA ASP A 114 10.59 18.33 18.80
C ASP A 114 9.54 17.20 18.75
N HIS A 115 9.90 16.02 18.22
CA HIS A 115 9.04 14.86 18.13
C HIS A 115 9.71 13.62 18.71
N PHE A 116 8.88 12.76 19.31
CA PHE A 116 9.26 11.44 19.79
C PHE A 116 8.42 10.39 19.06
N GLU A 117 9.09 9.51 18.35
CA GLU A 117 8.48 8.40 17.64
C GLU A 117 8.57 7.12 18.45
N VAL A 118 7.45 6.42 18.51
CA VAL A 118 7.33 5.06 19.05
C VAL A 118 6.84 4.19 17.91
N GLU A 119 7.70 3.35 17.39
CA GLU A 119 7.34 2.39 16.37
C GLU A 119 7.17 1.00 16.99
N LEU A 120 6.02 0.39 16.73
CA LEU A 120 5.60 -0.88 17.35
C LEU A 120 5.17 -1.87 16.29
N VAL A 121 5.40 -3.17 16.57
CA VAL A 121 4.83 -4.22 15.75
C VAL A 121 3.30 -4.15 15.75
N MET A 122 2.69 -4.18 14.56
CA MET A 122 1.25 -4.24 14.38
C MET A 122 0.80 -5.68 14.23
N GLN A 123 -0.25 -6.06 14.95
CA GLN A 123 -0.83 -7.41 14.94
C GLN A 123 -2.32 -7.37 14.60
N ASP A 124 -2.83 -8.46 14.04
CA ASP A 124 -4.27 -8.71 13.94
C ASP A 124 -4.84 -9.27 15.25
N GLN A 125 -6.15 -9.46 15.31
CA GLN A 125 -6.83 -9.97 16.51
C GLN A 125 -6.33 -11.35 16.96
N SER A 126 -5.80 -12.16 16.04
CA SER A 126 -5.23 -13.47 16.38
C SER A 126 -3.84 -13.38 17.01
N GLY A 127 -3.22 -12.20 17.01
CA GLY A 127 -1.84 -11.97 17.45
C GLY A 127 -0.80 -12.17 16.37
N LYS A 128 -1.21 -12.43 15.13
CA LYS A 128 -0.30 -12.55 14.00
C LYS A 128 0.26 -11.17 13.65
N THR A 129 1.59 -11.07 13.54
CA THR A 129 2.26 -9.87 13.03
C THR A 129 1.86 -9.61 11.59
N ILE A 130 1.41 -8.38 11.30
CA ILE A 130 0.94 -7.94 9.99
C ILE A 130 1.67 -6.71 9.46
N GLY A 131 2.55 -6.10 10.27
CA GLY A 131 3.31 -4.93 9.92
C GLY A 131 3.83 -4.19 11.14
N ALA A 132 4.06 -2.89 10.99
CA ALA A 132 4.39 -1.96 12.06
C ALA A 132 3.49 -0.73 12.04
N VAL A 133 3.42 -0.03 13.16
CA VAL A 133 2.76 1.28 13.29
C VAL A 133 3.71 2.25 13.97
N GLY A 134 4.03 3.36 13.29
CA GLY A 134 4.74 4.49 13.84
C GLY A 134 3.75 5.48 14.43
N ILE A 135 3.98 5.88 15.69
CA ILE A 135 3.13 6.81 16.46
C ILE A 135 4.03 7.90 17.01
N VAL A 136 3.78 9.14 16.64
CA VAL A 136 4.63 10.28 16.95
C VAL A 136 3.90 11.26 17.87
N PHE A 137 4.57 11.68 18.93
CA PHE A 137 4.13 12.67 19.89
C PHE A 137 4.98 13.94 19.80
N ASN A 138 4.48 15.08 20.25
CA ASN A 138 5.35 16.22 20.56
C ASN A 138 6.28 15.82 21.70
N TYR A 139 7.59 15.97 21.48
CA TYR A 139 8.57 15.52 22.46
C TYR A 139 8.58 16.38 23.72
N GLU A 140 8.53 15.72 24.86
CA GLU A 140 8.75 16.31 26.17
C GLU A 140 9.74 15.43 26.93
N LYS A 141 10.91 15.98 27.23
CA LYS A 141 12.00 15.24 27.88
C LYS A 141 11.55 14.67 29.22
N GLY A 142 11.83 13.39 29.42
CA GLY A 142 11.46 12.64 30.64
C GLY A 142 10.10 11.96 30.55
N LYS A 143 9.35 12.13 29.43
CA LYS A 143 8.07 11.45 29.20
C LYS A 143 8.16 10.28 28.23
N GLU A 144 9.34 9.84 27.84
CA GLU A 144 9.57 8.79 26.85
C GLU A 144 8.82 7.48 27.23
N ALA A 145 8.87 7.09 28.50
CA ALA A 145 8.17 5.91 29.00
C ALA A 145 6.64 6.06 29.00
N GLU A 146 6.12 7.28 29.23
CA GLU A 146 4.70 7.59 29.13
C GLU A 146 4.23 7.51 27.68
N PHE A 147 4.98 8.10 26.73
CA PHE A 147 4.69 8.03 25.31
C PHE A 147 4.71 6.59 24.80
N GLN A 148 5.71 5.80 25.20
CA GLN A 148 5.75 4.38 24.84
C GLN A 148 4.50 3.64 25.32
N LYS A 149 4.12 3.80 26.58
CA LYS A 149 2.94 3.18 27.15
C LYS A 149 1.65 3.59 26.40
N ASN A 150 1.52 4.88 26.08
CA ASN A 150 0.37 5.39 25.32
C ASN A 150 0.34 4.78 23.91
N ALA A 151 1.48 4.70 23.23
CA ALA A 151 1.58 4.07 21.92
C ALA A 151 1.22 2.57 21.95
N GLU A 152 1.66 1.84 22.97
CA GLU A 152 1.31 0.43 23.18
C GLU A 152 -0.20 0.26 23.36
N GLN A 153 -0.85 1.14 24.13
CA GLN A 153 -2.30 1.12 24.31
C GLN A 153 -3.02 1.40 22.97
N ILE A 154 -2.57 2.39 22.23
CA ILE A 154 -3.13 2.74 20.90
C ILE A 154 -2.99 1.55 19.96
N ARG A 155 -1.81 0.93 19.87
CA ARG A 155 -1.57 -0.26 19.05
C ARG A 155 -2.53 -1.40 19.44
N ASP A 156 -2.77 -1.62 20.74
CA ASP A 156 -3.65 -2.68 21.23
C ASP A 156 -5.12 -2.39 20.89
N GLU A 157 -5.56 -1.14 20.95
CA GLU A 157 -6.89 -0.72 20.48
C GLU A 157 -7.06 -0.96 18.96
N MET A 158 -6.03 -0.66 18.17
CA MET A 158 -6.03 -0.92 16.73
C MET A 158 -6.06 -2.41 16.43
N LYS A 159 -5.31 -3.24 17.18
CA LYS A 159 -5.33 -4.70 17.09
C LYS A 159 -6.75 -5.26 17.27
N GLN A 160 -7.50 -4.77 18.27
CA GLN A 160 -8.89 -5.20 18.52
C GLN A 160 -9.84 -4.88 17.36
N LYS A 161 -9.50 -3.92 16.50
CA LYS A 161 -10.27 -3.53 15.33
C LYS A 161 -9.76 -4.10 14.01
N THR A 162 -8.69 -4.89 14.05
CA THR A 162 -8.05 -5.48 12.88
C THR A 162 -8.23 -7.00 12.87
N PRO A 163 -9.37 -7.54 12.39
CA PRO A 163 -9.60 -8.99 12.38
C PRO A 163 -8.55 -9.77 11.59
N THR A 164 -8.13 -9.23 10.45
CA THR A 164 -7.12 -9.84 9.56
C THR A 164 -6.38 -8.77 8.79
N LEU A 165 -5.20 -9.12 8.24
CA LEU A 165 -4.47 -8.29 7.28
C LEU A 165 -5.36 -7.85 6.11
N ALA A 166 -6.16 -8.78 5.54
CA ALA A 166 -7.01 -8.49 4.39
C ALA A 166 -8.03 -7.39 4.68
N LYS A 167 -8.56 -7.32 5.92
CA LYS A 167 -9.51 -6.28 6.34
C LYS A 167 -8.98 -4.86 6.14
N LEU A 168 -7.69 -4.63 6.32
CA LEU A 168 -7.07 -3.31 6.16
C LEU A 168 -7.24 -2.75 4.74
N PHE A 169 -7.36 -3.62 3.73
CA PHE A 169 -7.47 -3.26 2.31
C PHE A 169 -8.91 -3.22 1.79
N GLU A 170 -9.89 -3.56 2.60
CA GLU A 170 -11.29 -3.44 2.21
C GLU A 170 -11.69 -1.96 2.05
N SER A 171 -12.62 -1.71 1.14
CA SER A 171 -13.20 -0.37 0.97
C SER A 171 -13.91 0.07 2.26
N ALA A 172 -13.57 1.24 2.76
CA ALA A 172 -14.28 1.88 3.87
C ALA A 172 -15.23 2.94 3.31
N ASN A 173 -16.51 2.74 3.55
CA ASN A 173 -17.54 3.73 3.28
C ASN A 173 -17.61 4.73 4.44
#